data_65f8639c751c92b0db6904cdee6020cd
#
_entry.id   65f8639c751c92b0db6904cdee6020cd
#
_cell.length_a   1.000
_cell.length_b   1.000
_cell.length_c   1.000
_cell.angle_alpha   90.00
_cell.angle_beta   90.00
_cell.angle_gamma   90.00
#
_symmetry.space_group_name_H-M   'P 1'
#
loop_
_entity.id
_entity.type
_entity.pdbx_description
1 polymer ?
#
loop_
_entity_poly.entity_id
_entity_poly.type
_entity_poly.pdbx_seq_one_letter_code
_entity_poly.pdbx_strand_id
1 'polypeptide(L)'
;AAEEDLLSDLPPNAVRLGDNETDYETVDSFLFLSTAAWTPERQKHLLAAMQNRPRDLYIGNADLAAPRDDGFSVEPGHFGHLVADVFPERVRFFGKPFPEVYDLIESTLPGVPANRIAMCGDTLHTDILGAAARGWRTVLVTQDGLFAGFDTETFSRRSNLFADWRLGRI
;
A
#
# COMPACT_ATOMS: atom_id res chain seq x y z
N ALA A 1 -10.35 8.99 -1.48
CA ALA A 1 -10.44 8.59 -2.88
C ALA A 1 -10.40 9.81 -3.79
N ALA A 2 -9.75 9.75 -4.93
CA ALA A 2 -9.81 10.77 -5.97
C ALA A 2 -11.17 10.75 -6.71
N GLU A 3 -11.43 11.76 -7.56
CA GLU A 3 -12.71 11.81 -8.28
C GLU A 3 -12.89 10.63 -9.25
N GLU A 4 -11.80 10.21 -9.87
CA GLU A 4 -11.73 9.08 -10.80
C GLU A 4 -11.77 7.71 -10.15
N ASP A 5 -11.59 7.62 -8.82
CA ASP A 5 -11.68 6.35 -8.12
C ASP A 5 -13.10 5.78 -8.21
N LEU A 6 -13.21 4.54 -8.67
CA LEU A 6 -14.49 3.85 -8.77
C LEU A 6 -14.96 3.46 -7.37
N LEU A 7 -16.09 4.00 -6.96
CA LEU A 7 -16.74 3.70 -5.68
C LEU A 7 -17.92 2.74 -5.82
N SER A 8 -18.16 2.20 -7.02
CA SER A 8 -19.30 1.31 -7.33
C SER A 8 -19.32 0.04 -6.51
N ASP A 9 -18.15 -0.44 -6.10
CA ASP A 9 -17.99 -1.69 -5.33
C ASP A 9 -18.04 -1.46 -3.82
N LEU A 10 -18.15 -0.20 -3.40
CA LEU A 10 -18.28 0.17 -1.98
C LEU A 10 -19.75 0.13 -1.55
N PRO A 11 -20.02 0.01 -0.22
CA PRO A 11 -21.38 0.10 0.30
C PRO A 11 -22.09 1.38 -0.14
N PRO A 12 -23.42 1.35 -0.37
CA PRO A 12 -24.17 2.52 -0.88
C PRO A 12 -24.13 3.76 0.01
N ASN A 13 -23.80 3.58 1.30
CA ASN A 13 -23.61 4.67 2.27
C ASN A 13 -22.19 5.19 2.35
N ALA A 14 -21.28 4.70 1.49
CA ALA A 14 -19.93 5.25 1.42
C ALA A 14 -19.97 6.68 0.88
N VAL A 15 -19.26 7.57 1.55
CA VAL A 15 -19.16 8.99 1.18
C VAL A 15 -17.71 9.37 0.92
N ARG A 16 -17.50 10.23 -0.06
CA ARG A 16 -16.17 10.77 -0.35
C ARG A 16 -15.93 11.97 0.56
N LEU A 17 -14.87 11.90 1.37
CA LEU A 17 -14.46 13.00 2.23
C LEU A 17 -13.63 14.02 1.44
N GLY A 18 -13.95 15.28 1.62
CA GLY A 18 -13.28 16.44 1.03
C GLY A 18 -12.57 17.31 2.07
N ASP A 19 -12.70 18.62 1.92
CA ASP A 19 -12.03 19.60 2.79
C ASP A 19 -12.90 20.05 3.98
N ASN A 20 -14.14 19.56 4.09
CA ASN A 20 -15.02 19.90 5.20
C ASN A 20 -14.71 19.00 6.40
N GLU A 21 -14.19 19.59 7.47
CA GLU A 21 -13.79 18.90 8.70
C GLU A 21 -14.96 18.12 9.34
N THR A 22 -16.17 18.67 9.30
CA THR A 22 -17.33 18.04 9.95
C THR A 22 -17.72 16.71 9.33
N ASP A 23 -17.40 16.48 8.06
CA ASP A 23 -17.71 15.22 7.39
C ASP A 23 -16.92 14.06 8.00
N TYR A 24 -15.68 14.34 8.47
CA TYR A 24 -14.83 13.34 9.12
C TYR A 24 -15.39 12.88 10.46
N GLU A 25 -16.19 13.71 11.15
CA GLU A 25 -16.80 13.34 12.43
C GLU A 25 -18.01 12.42 12.27
N THR A 26 -18.66 12.42 11.10
CA THR A 26 -19.94 11.72 10.88
C THR A 26 -19.79 10.26 10.50
N VAL A 27 -18.65 9.87 9.91
CA VAL A 27 -18.43 8.51 9.39
C VAL A 27 -18.04 7.52 10.49
N ASP A 28 -18.33 6.23 10.30
CA ASP A 28 -18.05 5.16 11.26
C ASP A 28 -16.68 4.51 11.07
N SER A 29 -16.11 4.63 9.87
CA SER A 29 -14.75 4.15 9.54
C SER A 29 -14.22 4.93 8.36
N PHE A 30 -12.92 4.79 8.11
CA PHE A 30 -12.23 5.42 7.00
C PHE A 30 -11.65 4.39 6.05
N LEU A 31 -11.74 4.64 4.74
CA LEU A 31 -11.05 3.89 3.69
C LEU A 31 -10.19 4.86 2.87
N PHE A 32 -8.88 4.62 2.83
CA PHE A 32 -7.93 5.43 2.09
C PHE A 32 -7.40 4.64 0.88
N LEU A 33 -7.77 5.08 -0.32
CA LEU A 33 -7.46 4.41 -1.59
C LEU A 33 -6.40 5.12 -2.41
N SER A 34 -6.40 6.47 -2.40
CA SER A 34 -5.58 7.29 -3.31
C SER A 34 -5.19 8.60 -2.65
N THR A 35 -4.01 9.11 -3.03
CA THR A 35 -3.49 10.41 -2.57
C THR A 35 -3.67 11.53 -3.59
N ALA A 36 -4.24 11.28 -4.78
CA ALA A 36 -4.37 12.26 -5.85
C ALA A 36 -5.01 13.60 -5.43
N ALA A 37 -5.96 13.54 -4.48
CA ALA A 37 -6.60 14.73 -3.91
C ALA A 37 -6.27 14.91 -2.42
N TRP A 38 -5.24 14.24 -1.90
CA TRP A 38 -4.91 14.33 -0.48
C TRP A 38 -4.06 15.57 -0.17
N THR A 39 -4.41 16.27 0.92
CA THR A 39 -3.74 17.49 1.35
C THR A 39 -3.31 17.39 2.81
N PRO A 40 -2.35 18.22 3.27
CA PRO A 40 -2.00 18.31 4.68
C PRO A 40 -3.19 18.64 5.59
N GLU A 41 -4.14 19.44 5.11
CA GLU A 41 -5.36 19.79 5.83
C GLU A 41 -6.26 18.56 6.03
N ARG A 42 -6.47 17.78 4.98
CA ARG A 42 -7.24 16.52 5.06
C ARG A 42 -6.60 15.53 6.03
N GLN A 43 -5.26 15.46 6.06
CA GLN A 43 -4.53 14.64 7.05
C GLN A 43 -4.79 15.13 8.48
N LYS A 44 -4.83 16.45 8.72
CA LYS A 44 -5.17 17.02 10.02
C LYS A 44 -6.61 16.71 10.43
N HIS A 45 -7.57 16.85 9.50
CA HIS A 45 -8.98 16.52 9.77
C HIS A 45 -9.13 15.04 10.13
N LEU A 46 -8.47 14.14 9.41
CA LEU A 46 -8.47 12.72 9.74
C LEU A 46 -7.91 12.45 11.14
N LEU A 47 -6.75 13.01 11.47
CA LEU A 47 -6.12 12.83 12.78
C LEU A 47 -6.98 13.42 13.90
N ALA A 48 -7.54 14.62 13.73
CA ALA A 48 -8.42 15.26 14.70
C ALA A 48 -9.69 14.42 14.96
N ALA A 49 -10.33 13.95 13.90
CA ALA A 49 -11.49 13.08 13.99
C ALA A 49 -11.18 11.74 14.68
N MET A 50 -10.00 11.17 14.43
CA MET A 50 -9.52 9.96 15.12
C MET A 50 -9.20 10.21 16.60
N GLN A 51 -8.70 11.41 16.96
CA GLN A 51 -8.45 11.79 18.35
C GLN A 51 -9.77 11.98 19.12
N ASN A 52 -10.76 12.63 18.50
CA ASN A 52 -12.06 12.84 19.11
C ASN A 52 -12.84 11.52 19.32
N ARG A 53 -12.84 10.67 18.29
CA ARG A 53 -13.49 9.35 18.32
C ARG A 53 -12.66 8.35 17.53
N PRO A 54 -11.82 7.50 18.18
CA PRO A 54 -11.05 6.49 17.50
C PRO A 54 -11.93 5.51 16.72
N ARG A 55 -11.62 5.34 15.43
CA ARG A 55 -12.34 4.47 14.47
C ARG A 55 -11.36 3.68 13.64
N ASP A 56 -11.82 2.63 12.97
CA ASP A 56 -10.96 1.87 12.11
C ASP A 56 -10.65 2.65 10.83
N LEU A 57 -9.37 2.64 10.45
CA LEU A 57 -8.85 3.18 9.20
C LEU A 57 -8.28 2.02 8.37
N TYR A 58 -8.81 1.86 7.16
CA TYR A 58 -8.38 0.85 6.19
C TYR A 58 -7.55 1.52 5.10
N ILE A 59 -6.33 1.07 4.92
CA ILE A 59 -5.40 1.54 3.87
C ILE A 59 -5.44 0.52 2.73
N GLY A 60 -6.08 0.86 1.61
CA GLY A 60 -6.25 -0.03 0.46
C GLY A 60 -5.03 -0.14 -0.44
N ASN A 61 -4.08 0.79 -0.31
CA ASN A 61 -2.76 0.77 -0.97
C ASN A 61 -1.68 1.01 0.06
N ALA A 62 -0.88 -0.01 0.36
CA ALA A 62 0.17 0.06 1.37
C ALA A 62 1.49 0.66 0.87
N ASP A 63 1.62 1.00 -0.40
CA ASP A 63 2.81 1.62 -0.95
C ASP A 63 3.11 2.95 -0.23
N LEU A 64 4.39 3.21 0.03
CA LEU A 64 4.84 4.46 0.66
C LEU A 64 5.07 5.55 -0.39
N ALA A 65 5.53 5.16 -1.56
CA ALA A 65 5.82 6.02 -2.70
C ALA A 65 5.64 5.26 -4.01
N ALA A 66 5.35 5.99 -5.08
CA ALA A 66 5.30 5.44 -6.43
C ALA A 66 6.08 6.33 -7.41
N PRO A 67 6.71 5.75 -8.44
CA PRO A 67 7.42 6.53 -9.45
C PRO A 67 6.43 7.34 -10.30
N ARG A 68 6.86 8.54 -10.69
CA ARG A 68 6.16 9.44 -11.60
C ARG A 68 7.17 10.02 -12.60
N ASP A 69 6.70 10.63 -13.65
CA ASP A 69 7.57 11.22 -14.70
C ASP A 69 8.52 12.31 -14.14
N ASP A 70 8.08 13.01 -13.11
CA ASP A 70 8.79 14.12 -12.46
C ASP A 70 9.35 13.76 -11.05
N GLY A 71 9.42 12.49 -10.69
CA GLY A 71 9.96 12.04 -9.40
C GLY A 71 9.14 10.98 -8.72
N PHE A 72 8.71 11.22 -7.46
CA PHE A 72 7.92 10.27 -6.68
C PHE A 72 6.68 10.94 -6.10
N SER A 73 5.55 10.25 -6.15
CA SER A 73 4.39 10.58 -5.34
C SER A 73 4.47 9.87 -3.98
N VAL A 74 3.92 10.51 -2.96
CA VAL A 74 3.69 9.88 -1.67
C VAL A 74 2.34 9.17 -1.72
N GLU A 75 2.30 7.90 -1.31
CA GLU A 75 1.16 7.01 -1.46
C GLU A 75 0.38 6.80 -0.13
N PRO A 76 -0.83 6.21 -0.17
CA PRO A 76 -1.68 6.05 1.02
C PRO A 76 -0.99 5.34 2.19
N GLY A 77 -0.09 4.39 1.93
CA GLY A 77 0.67 3.71 2.97
C GLY A 77 1.46 4.65 3.86
N HIS A 78 2.11 5.69 3.29
CA HIS A 78 2.83 6.69 4.08
C HIS A 78 1.90 7.40 5.06
N PHE A 79 0.77 7.90 4.59
CA PHE A 79 -0.19 8.63 5.43
C PHE A 79 -0.87 7.72 6.45
N GLY A 80 -1.09 6.45 6.08
CA GLY A 80 -1.59 5.42 6.99
C GLY A 80 -0.63 5.16 8.15
N HIS A 81 0.68 5.11 7.90
CA HIS A 81 1.70 4.96 8.95
C HIS A 81 1.72 6.15 9.91
N LEU A 82 1.55 7.38 9.43
CA LEU A 82 1.44 8.56 10.32
C LEU A 82 0.24 8.45 11.28
N VAL A 83 -0.86 7.81 10.86
CA VAL A 83 -1.99 7.53 11.74
C VAL A 83 -1.68 6.34 12.66
N ALA A 84 -1.03 5.29 12.14
CA ALA A 84 -0.68 4.10 12.92
C ALA A 84 0.31 4.41 14.06
N ASP A 85 1.19 5.39 13.90
CA ASP A 85 2.10 5.87 14.96
C ASP A 85 1.34 6.38 16.20
N VAL A 86 0.10 6.86 16.02
CA VAL A 86 -0.76 7.37 17.10
C VAL A 86 -1.83 6.35 17.51
N PHE A 87 -2.37 5.60 16.54
CA PHE A 87 -3.48 4.65 16.71
C PHE A 87 -3.16 3.26 16.12
N PRO A 88 -2.14 2.54 16.59
CA PRO A 88 -1.65 1.32 15.96
C PRO A 88 -2.73 0.22 15.84
N GLU A 89 -3.63 0.12 16.81
CA GLU A 89 -4.69 -0.89 16.85
C GLU A 89 -5.89 -0.59 15.93
N ARG A 90 -5.90 0.62 15.32
CA ARG A 90 -7.00 1.10 14.49
C ARG A 90 -6.69 1.16 13.02
N VAL A 91 -5.44 1.00 12.62
CA VAL A 91 -5.04 1.05 11.22
C VAL A 91 -4.79 -0.35 10.69
N ARG A 92 -5.41 -0.66 9.56
CA ARG A 92 -5.24 -1.92 8.85
C ARG A 92 -4.79 -1.65 7.44
N PHE A 93 -3.69 -2.28 7.05
CA PHE A 93 -3.12 -2.15 5.71
C PHE A 93 -3.49 -3.37 4.87
N PHE A 94 -3.81 -3.12 3.60
CA PHE A 94 -4.12 -4.12 2.58
C PHE A 94 -3.22 -3.94 1.36
N GLY A 95 -3.15 -4.98 0.53
CA GLY A 95 -2.22 -5.01 -0.59
C GLY A 95 -0.86 -5.54 -0.17
N LYS A 96 0.10 -5.51 -1.07
CA LYS A 96 1.48 -5.97 -0.81
C LYS A 96 2.16 -5.08 0.25
N PRO A 97 2.90 -5.62 1.22
CA PRO A 97 3.29 -7.02 1.46
C PRO A 97 2.33 -7.80 2.37
N PHE A 98 1.14 -7.30 2.66
CA PHE A 98 0.21 -7.90 3.63
C PHE A 98 -0.44 -9.18 3.10
N PRO A 99 -0.80 -10.13 3.99
CA PRO A 99 -1.10 -11.52 3.62
C PRO A 99 -2.35 -11.67 2.74
N GLU A 100 -3.36 -10.83 2.89
CA GLU A 100 -4.68 -11.02 2.28
C GLU A 100 -4.63 -11.08 0.74
N VAL A 101 -3.78 -10.27 0.11
CA VAL A 101 -3.63 -10.27 -1.36
C VAL A 101 -3.01 -11.58 -1.83
N TYR A 102 -2.07 -12.13 -1.08
CA TYR A 102 -1.41 -13.41 -1.41
C TYR A 102 -2.35 -14.57 -1.18
N ASP A 103 -3.14 -14.58 -0.09
CA ASP A 103 -4.17 -15.58 0.18
C ASP A 103 -5.20 -15.62 -0.97
N LEU A 104 -5.62 -14.45 -1.46
CA LEU A 104 -6.52 -14.35 -2.61
C LEU A 104 -5.89 -14.97 -3.87
N ILE A 105 -4.65 -14.63 -4.18
CA ILE A 105 -3.95 -15.19 -5.35
C ILE A 105 -3.80 -16.71 -5.21
N GLU A 106 -3.35 -17.21 -4.07
CA GLU A 106 -3.20 -18.65 -3.81
C GLU A 106 -4.52 -19.40 -3.95
N SER A 107 -5.64 -18.79 -3.55
CA SER A 107 -6.97 -19.37 -3.72
C SER A 107 -7.37 -19.61 -5.18
N THR A 108 -6.79 -18.82 -6.11
CA THR A 108 -6.99 -18.99 -7.56
C THR A 108 -6.08 -20.05 -8.19
N LEU A 109 -5.11 -20.57 -7.44
CA LEU A 109 -4.08 -21.50 -7.89
C LEU A 109 -4.11 -22.84 -7.09
N PRO A 110 -5.25 -23.54 -7.04
CA PRO A 110 -5.39 -24.71 -6.19
C PRO A 110 -4.38 -25.81 -6.59
N GLY A 111 -3.64 -26.31 -5.59
CA GLY A 111 -2.65 -27.37 -5.78
C GLY A 111 -1.31 -26.92 -6.35
N VAL A 112 -1.11 -25.64 -6.61
CA VAL A 112 0.21 -25.10 -6.98
C VAL A 112 1.01 -24.84 -5.71
N PRO A 113 2.15 -25.51 -5.48
CA PRO A 113 2.96 -25.24 -4.29
C PRO A 113 3.62 -23.85 -4.36
N ALA A 114 3.78 -23.21 -3.21
CA ALA A 114 4.30 -21.84 -3.08
C ALA A 114 5.61 -21.61 -3.85
N ASN A 115 6.54 -22.56 -3.79
CA ASN A 115 7.83 -22.47 -4.48
C ASN A 115 7.75 -22.58 -6.02
N ARG A 116 6.56 -22.77 -6.58
CA ARG A 116 6.28 -22.72 -8.03
C ARG A 116 5.54 -21.45 -8.46
N ILE A 117 5.23 -20.59 -7.52
CA ILE A 117 4.68 -19.26 -7.77
C ILE A 117 5.87 -18.29 -7.75
N ALA A 118 5.91 -17.35 -8.67
CA ALA A 118 6.93 -16.31 -8.72
C ALA A 118 6.29 -14.93 -8.75
N MET A 119 6.75 -14.05 -7.86
CA MET A 119 6.43 -12.63 -7.88
C MET A 119 7.51 -11.90 -8.66
N CYS A 120 7.11 -11.16 -9.68
CA CYS A 120 7.96 -10.26 -10.44
C CYS A 120 7.54 -8.82 -10.12
N GLY A 121 8.43 -8.04 -9.55
CA GLY A 121 8.13 -6.66 -9.15
C GLY A 121 9.38 -5.83 -8.96
N ASP A 122 9.19 -4.54 -8.78
CA ASP A 122 10.26 -3.53 -8.72
C ASP A 122 10.58 -3.08 -7.29
N THR A 123 9.83 -3.56 -6.29
CA THR A 123 9.91 -3.01 -4.94
C THR A 123 10.29 -4.06 -3.91
N LEU A 124 11.36 -3.81 -3.15
CA LEU A 124 11.86 -4.75 -2.13
C LEU A 124 10.87 -4.93 -0.98
N HIS A 125 10.31 -3.85 -0.46
CA HIS A 125 9.50 -3.87 0.77
C HIS A 125 8.01 -4.25 0.55
N THR A 126 7.56 -4.36 -0.68
CA THR A 126 6.22 -4.84 -1.02
C THR A 126 6.28 -6.14 -1.80
N ASP A 127 6.81 -6.14 -3.03
CA ASP A 127 6.83 -7.30 -3.91
C ASP A 127 7.70 -8.43 -3.36
N ILE A 128 8.97 -8.12 -3.10
CA ILE A 128 9.94 -9.14 -2.70
C ILE A 128 9.67 -9.63 -1.27
N LEU A 129 9.44 -8.71 -0.33
CA LEU A 129 9.15 -9.05 1.06
C LEU A 129 7.90 -9.93 1.17
N GLY A 130 6.80 -9.51 0.55
CA GLY A 130 5.53 -10.22 0.66
C GLY A 130 5.58 -11.61 0.03
N ALA A 131 6.16 -11.74 -1.16
CA ALA A 131 6.31 -13.02 -1.83
C ALA A 131 7.27 -13.98 -1.07
N ALA A 132 8.40 -13.45 -0.58
CA ALA A 132 9.35 -14.23 0.22
C ALA A 132 8.72 -14.75 1.52
N ALA A 133 7.90 -13.92 2.19
CA ALA A 133 7.17 -14.33 3.40
C ALA A 133 6.19 -15.49 3.15
N ARG A 134 5.70 -15.64 1.91
CA ARG A 134 4.83 -16.76 1.47
C ARG A 134 5.61 -17.99 0.97
N GLY A 135 6.93 -17.90 0.87
CA GLY A 135 7.75 -18.95 0.27
C GLY A 135 7.64 -19.01 -1.25
N TRP A 136 7.16 -17.95 -1.90
CA TRP A 136 7.17 -17.81 -3.34
C TRP A 136 8.58 -17.50 -3.85
N ARG A 137 8.80 -17.68 -5.13
CA ARG A 137 9.98 -17.20 -5.81
C ARG A 137 9.88 -15.70 -6.07
N THR A 138 11.03 -15.04 -6.13
CA THR A 138 11.08 -13.58 -6.25
C THR A 138 11.99 -13.14 -7.37
N VAL A 139 11.51 -12.20 -8.19
CA VAL A 139 12.26 -11.59 -9.30
C VAL A 139 12.21 -10.08 -9.13
N LEU A 140 13.34 -9.44 -8.82
CA LEU A 140 13.44 -7.99 -8.72
C LEU A 140 13.75 -7.37 -10.08
N VAL A 141 12.87 -6.48 -10.53
CA VAL A 141 13.07 -5.61 -11.70
C VAL A 141 13.88 -4.39 -11.27
N THR A 142 15.01 -4.09 -11.97
CA THR A 142 15.99 -3.12 -11.47
C THR A 142 16.15 -1.87 -12.33
N GLN A 143 15.62 -1.85 -13.56
CA GLN A 143 15.74 -0.73 -14.49
C GLN A 143 14.42 0.01 -14.74
N ASP A 144 13.32 -0.52 -14.23
CA ASP A 144 11.99 0.09 -14.29
C ASP A 144 11.41 0.20 -12.88
N GLY A 145 10.42 1.06 -12.69
CA GLY A 145 9.71 1.22 -11.41
C GLY A 145 10.46 2.06 -10.36
N LEU A 146 10.19 1.76 -9.09
CA LEU A 146 10.59 2.59 -7.94
C LEU A 146 12.11 2.74 -7.82
N PHE A 147 12.87 1.70 -8.13
CA PHE A 147 14.33 1.69 -7.97
C PHE A 147 15.09 1.89 -9.27
N ALA A 148 14.43 2.31 -10.35
CA ALA A 148 15.11 2.60 -11.61
C ALA A 148 16.21 3.65 -11.42
N GLY A 149 17.43 3.32 -11.86
CA GLY A 149 18.59 4.19 -11.73
C GLY A 149 19.29 4.17 -10.36
N PHE A 150 18.79 3.38 -9.39
CA PHE A 150 19.43 3.25 -8.07
C PHE A 150 20.24 1.95 -7.94
N ASP A 151 21.19 1.94 -6.99
CA ASP A 151 21.92 0.74 -6.59
C ASP A 151 21.05 -0.17 -5.71
N THR A 152 20.25 -1.01 -6.36
CA THR A 152 19.35 -1.96 -5.69
C THR A 152 20.10 -3.03 -4.89
N GLU A 153 21.38 -3.28 -5.18
CA GLU A 153 22.20 -4.22 -4.42
C GLU A 153 22.49 -3.67 -3.01
N THR A 154 22.85 -2.40 -2.92
CA THR A 154 23.03 -1.73 -1.63
C THR A 154 21.73 -1.72 -0.82
N PHE A 155 20.58 -1.48 -1.45
CA PHE A 155 19.28 -1.57 -0.77
C PHE A 155 18.99 -2.97 -0.26
N SER A 156 19.22 -4.00 -1.07
CA SER A 156 19.05 -5.41 -0.64
C SER A 156 19.89 -5.75 0.59
N ARG A 157 21.17 -5.34 0.59
CA ARG A 157 22.06 -5.56 1.75
C ARG A 157 21.58 -4.83 3.01
N ARG A 158 21.15 -3.58 2.87
CA ARG A 158 20.69 -2.75 4.00
C ARG A 158 19.39 -3.25 4.63
N SER A 159 18.47 -3.76 3.79
CA SER A 159 17.19 -4.32 4.26
C SER A 159 17.26 -5.82 4.60
N ASN A 160 18.37 -6.49 4.26
CA ASN A 160 18.49 -7.95 4.30
C ASN A 160 17.41 -8.68 3.50
N LEU A 161 16.94 -8.05 2.40
CA LEU A 161 15.96 -8.61 1.47
C LEU A 161 16.63 -8.89 0.14
N PHE A 162 16.68 -10.15 -0.25
CA PHE A 162 17.29 -10.60 -1.49
C PHE A 162 16.27 -11.33 -2.34
N ALA A 163 16.15 -10.93 -3.60
CA ALA A 163 15.35 -11.67 -4.58
C ALA A 163 16.13 -12.90 -5.08
N ASP A 164 15.41 -13.98 -5.44
CA ASP A 164 16.02 -15.16 -6.06
C ASP A 164 16.68 -14.80 -7.39
N TRP A 165 16.07 -13.90 -8.16
CA TRP A 165 16.59 -13.42 -9.43
C TRP A 165 16.44 -11.91 -9.58
N ARG A 166 17.24 -11.35 -10.49
CA ARG A 166 17.23 -9.93 -10.84
C ARG A 166 17.15 -9.82 -12.36
N LEU A 167 16.23 -8.99 -12.84
CA LEU A 167 16.08 -8.64 -14.25
C LEU A 167 16.26 -7.13 -14.42
N GLY A 168 16.82 -6.72 -15.55
CA GLY A 168 16.86 -5.31 -15.91
C GLY A 168 15.46 -4.80 -16.17
N ARG A 169 14.75 -5.42 -17.11
CA ARG A 169 13.41 -5.08 -17.58
C ARG A 169 12.58 -6.32 -17.82
N ILE A 170 11.26 -6.13 -17.84
CA ILE A 170 10.29 -7.15 -18.27
C ILE A 170 9.96 -6.94 -19.74
#